data_4652a91865b5325ecd9515b3a91e7878
#
_entry.id   4652a91865b5325ecd9515b3a91e7878
#
_cell.length_a   1.000
_cell.length_b   1.000
_cell.length_c   1.000
_cell.angle_alpha   90.00
_cell.angle_beta   90.00
_cell.angle_gamma   90.00
#
_symmetry.space_group_name_H-M   'P 1'
#
loop_
_entity.id
_entity.type
_entity.pdbx_description
1 polymer ?
#
loop_
_entity_poly.entity_id
_entity_poly.type
_entity_poly.pdbx_seq_one_letter_code
_entity_poly.pdbx_strand_id
1 'polypeptide(L)'
;MNYTSKEIFDFMRKTSLTQSQVTAFYTLLEQGANINTIAAFVGVKNKQEETVSKYKLSERSLNSLKGVDERLVKIVKRAIQITEQDFIVIEGLRTREQMMINYGKGRSIAELAKHGIPASYAKPKEAKVTWLSNPFSSKHGKGLAVDIVPNPVDWSDISKFKKINEAMQAAAKEFGIKLSYGGDWTKKDYPHWELG
;
A
#
# COMPACT_ATOMS: atom_id res chain seq x y z
N MET A 1 16.25 12.89 -23.77
CA MET A 1 15.07 11.99 -23.80
C MET A 1 14.02 12.63 -24.68
N ASN A 2 13.58 11.94 -25.74
CA ASN A 2 12.53 12.46 -26.59
C ASN A 2 11.19 12.10 -25.97
N TYR A 3 10.38 13.07 -25.65
CA TYR A 3 9.01 12.86 -25.17
C TYR A 3 8.13 12.42 -26.31
N THR A 4 7.23 11.47 -26.07
CA THR A 4 6.23 11.06 -27.04
C THR A 4 5.17 12.16 -27.21
N SER A 5 4.56 12.25 -28.38
CA SER A 5 3.45 13.18 -28.64
C SER A 5 2.32 13.03 -27.62
N LYS A 6 2.13 11.82 -27.08
CA LYS A 6 1.12 11.54 -26.04
C LYS A 6 1.47 12.18 -24.70
N GLU A 7 2.74 12.10 -24.26
CA GLU A 7 3.18 12.73 -22.98
C GLU A 7 3.07 14.25 -23.05
N ILE A 8 3.41 14.84 -24.19
CA ILE A 8 3.26 16.27 -24.44
C ILE A 8 1.79 16.68 -24.42
N PHE A 9 0.92 15.93 -25.10
CA PHE A 9 -0.52 16.21 -25.17
C PHE A 9 -1.18 16.05 -23.79
N ASP A 10 -0.84 15.02 -23.04
CA ASP A 10 -1.37 14.79 -21.69
C ASP A 10 -0.93 15.91 -20.72
N PHE A 11 0.29 16.41 -20.87
CA PHE A 11 0.77 17.57 -20.10
C PHE A 11 -0.04 18.83 -20.42
N MET A 12 -0.19 19.17 -21.70
CA MET A 12 -0.92 20.36 -22.14
C MET A 12 -2.40 20.32 -21.75
N ARG A 13 -3.02 19.14 -21.80
CA ARG A 13 -4.44 18.94 -21.42
C ARG A 13 -4.68 19.10 -19.92
N LYS A 14 -3.70 18.77 -19.08
CA LYS A 14 -3.78 18.88 -17.62
C LYS A 14 -3.50 20.29 -17.11
N THR A 15 -2.97 21.18 -17.97
CA THR A 15 -2.56 22.53 -17.62
C THR A 15 -3.34 23.54 -18.46
N SER A 16 -4.04 24.48 -17.79
CA SER A 16 -4.69 25.61 -18.48
C SER A 16 -3.64 26.65 -18.88
N LEU A 17 -2.96 26.43 -20.00
CA LEU A 17 -1.94 27.34 -20.52
C LEU A 17 -2.56 28.52 -21.26
N THR A 18 -2.00 29.72 -21.06
CA THR A 18 -2.26 30.87 -21.91
C THR A 18 -1.59 30.70 -23.28
N GLN A 19 -2.01 31.43 -24.29
CA GLN A 19 -1.41 31.36 -25.63
C GLN A 19 0.11 31.65 -25.61
N SER A 20 0.55 32.61 -24.80
CA SER A 20 1.98 32.92 -24.64
C SER A 20 2.77 31.76 -24.00
N GLN A 21 2.18 31.07 -23.02
CA GLN A 21 2.79 29.90 -22.39
C GLN A 21 2.85 28.70 -23.33
N VAL A 22 1.84 28.52 -24.19
CA VAL A 22 1.85 27.47 -25.23
C VAL A 22 2.99 27.73 -26.22
N THR A 23 3.17 28.98 -26.67
CA THR A 23 4.27 29.35 -27.59
C THR A 23 5.63 29.07 -26.95
N ALA A 24 5.85 29.54 -25.70
CA ALA A 24 7.09 29.30 -24.98
C ALA A 24 7.37 27.80 -24.74
N PHE A 25 6.35 27.02 -24.49
CA PHE A 25 6.42 25.57 -24.33
C PHE A 25 6.99 24.89 -25.58
N TYR A 26 6.43 25.19 -26.76
CA TYR A 26 6.92 24.63 -28.03
C TYR A 26 8.34 25.06 -28.36
N THR A 27 8.67 26.34 -28.16
CA THR A 27 10.03 26.87 -28.39
C THR A 27 11.06 26.11 -27.54
N LEU A 28 10.78 25.87 -26.26
CA LEU A 28 11.69 25.16 -25.37
C LEU A 28 11.80 23.66 -25.69
N LEU A 29 10.70 23.02 -26.16
CA LEU A 29 10.73 21.65 -26.64
C LEU A 29 11.63 21.49 -27.88
N GLU A 30 11.52 22.41 -28.84
CA GLU A 30 12.37 22.43 -30.04
C GLU A 30 13.85 22.60 -29.69
N GLN A 31 14.16 23.32 -28.60
CA GLN A 31 15.50 23.47 -28.05
C GLN A 31 15.97 22.25 -27.22
N GLY A 32 15.17 21.19 -27.13
CA GLY A 32 15.54 19.97 -26.43
C GLY A 32 15.43 20.03 -24.90
N ALA A 33 14.75 21.06 -24.36
CA ALA A 33 14.54 21.13 -22.91
C ALA A 33 13.61 20.00 -22.41
N ASN A 34 13.83 19.58 -21.17
CA ASN A 34 13.04 18.56 -20.55
C ASN A 34 11.69 19.14 -20.06
N ILE A 35 10.60 18.34 -20.10
CA ILE A 35 9.24 18.78 -19.85
C ILE A 35 9.05 19.42 -18.47
N ASN A 36 9.75 18.96 -17.44
CA ASN A 36 9.69 19.54 -16.09
C ASN A 36 10.35 20.92 -16.02
N THR A 37 11.48 21.09 -16.77
CA THR A 37 12.17 22.37 -16.91
C THR A 37 11.28 23.37 -17.66
N ILE A 38 10.61 22.92 -18.72
CA ILE A 38 9.67 23.73 -19.50
C ILE A 38 8.49 24.16 -18.62
N ALA A 39 7.89 23.23 -17.86
CA ALA A 39 6.79 23.51 -16.96
C ALA A 39 7.12 24.58 -15.91
N ALA A 40 8.32 24.50 -15.33
CA ALA A 40 8.81 25.49 -14.38
C ALA A 40 9.03 26.87 -15.04
N PHE A 41 9.57 26.90 -16.26
CA PHE A 41 9.85 28.13 -16.98
C PHE A 41 8.59 28.88 -17.43
N VAL A 42 7.56 28.16 -17.91
CA VAL A 42 6.29 28.80 -18.33
C VAL A 42 5.38 29.16 -17.13
N GLY A 43 5.88 28.99 -15.91
CA GLY A 43 5.15 29.33 -14.68
C GLY A 43 3.92 28.45 -14.44
N VAL A 44 3.84 27.33 -15.15
CA VAL A 44 2.82 26.33 -14.90
C VAL A 44 3.27 25.53 -13.68
N LYS A 45 2.66 25.81 -12.54
CA LYS A 45 2.72 24.86 -11.44
C LYS A 45 2.06 23.59 -11.96
N ASN A 46 2.90 22.56 -12.20
CA ASN A 46 2.37 21.23 -12.41
C ASN A 46 1.38 21.00 -11.28
N LYS A 47 0.10 20.77 -11.59
CA LYS A 47 -0.88 20.23 -10.64
C LYS A 47 -0.66 18.71 -10.46
N GLN A 48 0.54 18.21 -10.49
CA GLN A 48 0.99 17.38 -9.43
C GLN A 48 1.23 18.37 -8.29
N GLU A 49 0.15 18.75 -7.60
CA GLU A 49 0.28 19.20 -6.25
C GLU A 49 1.28 18.24 -5.63
N GLU A 50 2.45 18.74 -5.20
CA GLU A 50 2.99 18.27 -3.97
C GLU A 50 1.87 18.53 -2.97
N THR A 51 0.93 17.60 -2.89
CA THR A 51 0.10 17.46 -1.72
C THR A 51 1.14 17.24 -0.65
N VAL A 52 1.45 18.31 0.07
CA VAL A 52 2.19 18.18 1.33
C VAL A 52 1.43 17.11 2.06
N SER A 53 2.00 15.91 2.07
CA SER A 53 1.34 14.75 2.60
C SER A 53 0.92 15.11 4.02
N LYS A 54 -0.37 15.12 4.29
CA LYS A 54 -0.93 15.43 5.61
C LYS A 54 -0.38 14.47 6.66
N TYR A 55 -0.02 13.26 6.23
CA TYR A 55 0.42 12.17 7.09
C TYR A 55 1.74 11.57 6.61
N LYS A 56 2.47 10.94 7.53
CA LYS A 56 3.74 10.26 7.27
C LYS A 56 3.77 8.93 8.01
N LEU A 57 4.39 7.92 7.42
CA LEU A 57 4.63 6.66 8.10
C LEU A 57 5.55 6.89 9.30
N SER A 58 5.13 6.41 10.47
CA SER A 58 5.98 6.40 11.66
C SER A 58 7.17 5.45 11.48
N GLU A 59 8.19 5.61 12.30
CA GLU A 59 9.35 4.71 12.31
C GLU A 59 8.93 3.26 12.59
N ARG A 60 7.95 3.05 13.47
CA ARG A 60 7.34 1.76 13.73
C ARG A 60 6.72 1.16 12.45
N SER A 61 5.95 1.94 11.70
CA SER A 61 5.35 1.49 10.43
C SER A 61 6.42 1.15 9.39
N LEU A 62 7.49 1.95 9.28
CA LEU A 62 8.61 1.67 8.40
C LEU A 62 9.35 0.39 8.79
N ASN A 63 9.49 0.11 10.08
CA ASN A 63 10.07 -1.15 10.58
C ASN A 63 9.18 -2.36 10.25
N SER A 64 7.84 -2.23 10.37
CA SER A 64 6.89 -3.28 9.99
C SER A 64 6.93 -3.60 8.49
N LEU A 65 7.37 -2.68 7.64
CA LEU A 65 7.52 -2.89 6.20
C LEU A 65 8.83 -3.59 5.80
N LYS A 66 9.76 -3.83 6.73
CA LYS A 66 11.01 -4.55 6.42
C LYS A 66 10.71 -5.99 6.00
N GLY A 67 11.26 -6.40 4.85
CA GLY A 67 11.05 -7.74 4.28
C GLY A 67 9.70 -7.92 3.56
N VAL A 68 8.88 -6.89 3.48
CA VAL A 68 7.68 -6.87 2.63
C VAL A 68 8.11 -6.61 1.17
N ASP A 69 7.40 -7.21 0.21
CA ASP A 69 7.61 -7.02 -1.23
C ASP A 69 7.61 -5.53 -1.59
N GLU A 70 8.61 -5.10 -2.36
CA GLU A 70 8.81 -3.68 -2.70
C GLU A 70 7.62 -3.04 -3.41
N ARG A 71 6.85 -3.82 -4.18
CA ARG A 71 5.62 -3.34 -4.84
C ARG A 71 4.58 -2.93 -3.79
N LEU A 72 4.41 -3.73 -2.73
CA LEU A 72 3.48 -3.43 -1.65
C LEU A 72 3.98 -2.27 -0.80
N VAL A 73 5.28 -2.22 -0.50
CA VAL A 73 5.92 -1.08 0.19
C VAL A 73 5.69 0.23 -0.58
N LYS A 74 5.83 0.20 -1.91
CA LYS A 74 5.60 1.36 -2.79
C LYS A 74 4.16 1.84 -2.71
N ILE A 75 3.19 0.91 -2.72
CA ILE A 75 1.77 1.23 -2.56
C ILE A 75 1.51 1.89 -1.20
N VAL A 76 1.98 1.30 -0.09
CA VAL A 76 1.77 1.84 1.26
C VAL A 76 2.36 3.24 1.40
N LYS A 77 3.60 3.46 0.90
CA LYS A 77 4.25 4.76 0.92
C LYS A 77 3.50 5.83 0.10
N ARG A 78 2.88 5.43 -1.00
CA ARG A 78 2.05 6.34 -1.79
C ARG A 78 0.70 6.58 -1.14
N ALA A 79 0.06 5.55 -0.61
CA ALA A 79 -1.23 5.63 0.06
C ALA A 79 -1.22 6.61 1.23
N ILE A 80 -0.17 6.60 2.10
CA ILE A 80 -0.07 7.55 3.22
C ILE A 80 0.01 9.01 2.76
N GLN A 81 0.49 9.25 1.54
CA GLN A 81 0.59 10.59 0.98
C GLN A 81 -0.74 11.14 0.47
N ILE A 82 -1.66 10.27 0.07
CA ILE A 82 -2.91 10.65 -0.59
C ILE A 82 -4.16 10.34 0.24
N THR A 83 -4.01 9.66 1.37
CA THR A 83 -5.13 9.25 2.23
C THR A 83 -5.77 10.44 2.96
N GLU A 84 -7.09 10.36 3.16
CA GLU A 84 -7.82 11.25 4.06
C GLU A 84 -7.79 10.81 5.53
N GLN A 85 -7.43 9.54 5.79
CA GLN A 85 -7.34 8.94 7.11
C GLN A 85 -5.91 8.54 7.42
N ASP A 86 -5.33 9.08 8.50
CA ASP A 86 -4.02 8.63 8.98
C ASP A 86 -4.04 7.17 9.38
N PHE A 87 -2.92 6.46 9.16
CA PHE A 87 -2.83 5.04 9.47
C PHE A 87 -1.43 4.60 9.91
N ILE A 88 -1.37 3.45 10.56
CA ILE A 88 -0.13 2.78 10.95
C ILE A 88 -0.11 1.35 10.40
N VAL A 89 1.06 0.91 9.96
CA VAL A 89 1.31 -0.49 9.58
C VAL A 89 1.66 -1.26 10.84
N ILE A 90 0.82 -2.22 11.22
CA ILE A 90 0.99 -3.01 12.44
C ILE A 90 1.70 -4.33 12.19
N GLU A 91 1.54 -4.92 10.99
CA GLU A 91 2.22 -6.16 10.60
C GLU A 91 2.59 -6.15 9.11
N GLY A 92 3.76 -6.69 8.77
CA GLY A 92 4.23 -6.95 7.42
C GLY A 92 4.71 -8.39 7.29
N LEU A 93 6.03 -8.60 7.15
CA LEU A 93 6.61 -9.94 7.11
C LEU A 93 6.44 -10.65 8.46
N ARG A 94 5.80 -11.82 8.44
CA ARG A 94 5.60 -12.68 9.61
C ARG A 94 6.63 -13.80 9.64
N THR A 95 7.34 -13.92 10.76
CA THR A 95 8.31 -15.00 10.93
C THR A 95 7.63 -16.36 10.99
N ARG A 96 8.39 -17.44 10.68
CA ARG A 96 7.91 -18.80 10.80
C ARG A 96 7.43 -19.13 12.23
N GLU A 97 8.14 -18.64 13.23
CA GLU A 97 7.75 -18.80 14.63
C GLU A 97 6.41 -18.14 14.92
N GLN A 98 6.21 -16.90 14.48
CA GLN A 98 4.94 -16.20 14.66
C GLN A 98 3.77 -16.89 13.94
N MET A 99 4.03 -17.50 12.76
CA MET A 99 3.01 -18.33 12.08
C MET A 99 2.63 -19.56 12.93
N MET A 100 3.61 -20.23 13.57
CA MET A 100 3.34 -21.36 14.47
C MET A 100 2.56 -20.93 15.71
N ILE A 101 2.93 -19.79 16.32
CA ILE A 101 2.22 -19.21 17.47
C ILE A 101 0.77 -18.93 17.11
N ASN A 102 0.52 -18.24 16.00
CA ASN A 102 -0.83 -17.88 15.56
C ASN A 102 -1.66 -19.13 15.19
N TYR A 103 -1.03 -20.13 14.56
CA TYR A 103 -1.71 -21.37 14.21
C TYR A 103 -2.05 -22.21 15.44
N GLY A 104 -1.23 -22.18 16.48
CA GLY A 104 -1.46 -22.92 17.73
C GLY A 104 -2.68 -22.47 18.52
N LYS A 105 -3.10 -21.22 18.35
CA LYS A 105 -4.28 -20.69 19.06
C LYS A 105 -5.58 -21.39 18.60
N GLY A 106 -6.33 -21.90 19.57
CA GLY A 106 -7.56 -22.65 19.33
C GLY A 106 -7.37 -24.02 18.69
N ARG A 107 -6.15 -24.60 18.76
CA ARG A 107 -5.85 -25.91 18.16
C ARG A 107 -5.15 -26.84 19.15
N SER A 108 -5.43 -28.13 18.99
CA SER A 108 -4.87 -29.23 19.76
C SER A 108 -3.46 -29.59 19.27
N ILE A 109 -2.70 -30.32 20.11
CA ILE A 109 -1.39 -30.90 19.76
C ILE A 109 -1.50 -31.76 18.49
N ALA A 110 -2.56 -32.57 18.36
CA ALA A 110 -2.77 -33.44 17.20
C ALA A 110 -2.96 -32.65 15.88
N GLU A 111 -3.62 -31.49 15.93
CA GLU A 111 -3.75 -30.61 14.76
C GLU A 111 -2.39 -30.00 14.37
N LEU A 112 -1.59 -29.59 15.35
CA LEU A 112 -0.25 -29.01 15.11
C LEU A 112 0.72 -30.03 14.53
N ALA A 113 0.69 -31.26 15.04
CA ALA A 113 1.55 -32.36 14.59
C ALA A 113 1.44 -32.64 13.08
N LYS A 114 0.24 -32.46 12.49
CA LYS A 114 0.02 -32.60 11.04
C LYS A 114 0.87 -31.65 10.18
N HIS A 115 1.37 -30.59 10.77
CA HIS A 115 2.19 -29.56 10.10
C HIS A 115 3.63 -29.51 10.67
N GLY A 116 4.03 -30.46 11.50
CA GLY A 116 5.34 -30.49 12.12
C GLY A 116 5.58 -29.33 13.11
N ILE A 117 4.51 -28.80 13.69
CA ILE A 117 4.59 -27.73 14.69
C ILE A 117 4.73 -28.36 16.09
N PRO A 118 5.72 -27.93 16.88
CA PRO A 118 5.92 -28.46 18.25
C PRO A 118 4.69 -28.31 19.14
N ALA A 119 4.46 -29.30 20.00
CA ALA A 119 3.34 -29.34 20.95
C ALA A 119 3.27 -28.12 21.88
N SER A 120 4.42 -27.47 22.17
CA SER A 120 4.52 -26.27 23.01
C SER A 120 3.73 -25.06 22.46
N TYR A 121 3.44 -25.03 21.16
CA TYR A 121 2.63 -23.97 20.54
C TYR A 121 1.13 -24.22 20.66
N ALA A 122 0.68 -25.41 21.10
CA ALA A 122 -0.74 -25.70 21.21
C ALA A 122 -1.41 -24.91 22.34
N LYS A 123 -2.44 -24.17 21.98
CA LYS A 123 -3.24 -23.34 22.90
C LYS A 123 -4.74 -23.55 22.65
N PRO A 124 -5.26 -24.77 22.93
CA PRO A 124 -6.62 -25.15 22.55
C PRO A 124 -7.73 -24.32 23.22
N LYS A 125 -7.41 -23.64 24.35
CA LYS A 125 -8.35 -22.79 25.08
C LYS A 125 -8.39 -21.34 24.57
N GLU A 126 -7.42 -20.92 23.72
CA GLU A 126 -7.43 -19.59 23.14
C GLU A 126 -8.34 -19.54 21.90
N ALA A 127 -8.82 -18.34 21.55
CA ALA A 127 -9.58 -18.15 20.34
C ALA A 127 -8.71 -18.37 19.09
N LYS A 128 -9.27 -19.00 18.06
CA LYS A 128 -8.65 -19.20 16.76
C LYS A 128 -8.44 -17.85 16.06
N VAL A 129 -7.20 -17.53 15.66
CA VAL A 129 -6.83 -16.26 14.99
C VAL A 129 -6.45 -16.45 13.52
N THR A 130 -6.39 -17.69 13.03
CA THR A 130 -6.15 -18.00 11.61
C THR A 130 -6.94 -19.21 11.17
N TRP A 131 -7.49 -19.16 9.95
CA TRP A 131 -8.29 -20.24 9.33
C TRP A 131 -7.55 -20.95 8.20
N LEU A 132 -6.27 -20.64 8.00
CA LEU A 132 -5.45 -21.34 7.01
C LEU A 132 -5.38 -22.82 7.32
N SER A 133 -5.54 -23.66 6.30
CA SER A 133 -5.32 -25.10 6.40
C SER A 133 -3.84 -25.43 6.58
N ASN A 134 -2.96 -24.71 5.89
CA ASN A 134 -1.51 -24.78 6.07
C ASN A 134 -1.01 -23.49 6.72
N PRO A 135 -0.44 -23.53 7.93
CA PRO A 135 0.06 -22.35 8.64
C PRO A 135 1.11 -21.55 7.87
N PHE A 136 1.90 -22.23 7.03
CA PHE A 136 3.01 -21.64 6.28
C PHE A 136 2.61 -21.08 4.90
N SER A 137 1.31 -21.15 4.54
CA SER A 137 0.81 -20.57 3.29
C SER A 137 0.44 -19.09 3.39
N SER A 138 0.58 -18.49 4.59
CA SER A 138 0.25 -17.08 4.82
C SER A 138 0.99 -16.15 3.85
N LYS A 139 0.27 -15.19 3.28
CA LYS A 139 0.86 -14.11 2.47
C LYS A 139 1.83 -13.25 3.28
N HIS A 140 1.57 -13.03 4.58
CA HIS A 140 2.53 -12.38 5.49
C HIS A 140 3.84 -13.14 5.60
N GLY A 141 3.80 -14.49 5.66
CA GLY A 141 5.02 -15.30 5.70
C GLY A 141 5.88 -15.23 4.44
N LYS A 142 5.31 -14.70 3.34
CA LYS A 142 5.99 -14.48 2.06
C LYS A 142 6.32 -13.00 1.82
N GLY A 143 6.00 -12.11 2.76
CA GLY A 143 6.13 -10.68 2.59
C GLY A 143 5.14 -10.07 1.59
N LEU A 144 4.07 -10.77 1.24
CA LEU A 144 3.10 -10.35 0.23
C LEU A 144 1.83 -9.71 0.83
N ALA A 145 1.80 -9.49 2.14
CA ALA A 145 0.67 -8.86 2.82
C ALA A 145 1.13 -7.87 3.89
N VAL A 146 0.26 -6.92 4.19
CA VAL A 146 0.39 -5.97 5.31
C VAL A 146 -0.94 -5.85 6.03
N ASP A 147 -0.87 -5.65 7.36
CA ASP A 147 -2.00 -5.23 8.16
C ASP A 147 -1.83 -3.76 8.57
N ILE A 148 -2.86 -2.97 8.29
CA ILE A 148 -2.89 -1.52 8.50
C ILE A 148 -4.14 -1.17 9.30
N VAL A 149 -3.98 -0.28 10.28
CA VAL A 149 -5.09 0.23 11.08
C VAL A 149 -5.11 1.75 11.09
N PRO A 150 -6.28 2.39 11.28
CA PRO A 150 -6.36 3.84 11.38
C PRO A 150 -5.55 4.37 12.59
N ASN A 151 -5.07 5.59 12.47
CA ASN A 151 -4.43 6.33 13.57
C ASN A 151 -5.30 7.56 13.92
N PRO A 152 -5.74 7.72 15.18
CA PRO A 152 -5.61 6.77 16.29
C PRO A 152 -6.34 5.45 16.04
N VAL A 153 -5.84 4.37 16.68
CA VAL A 153 -6.36 3.02 16.46
C VAL A 153 -7.82 2.91 16.87
N ASP A 154 -8.65 2.50 15.94
CA ASP A 154 -10.07 2.27 16.15
C ASP A 154 -10.52 1.08 15.30
N TRP A 155 -10.77 -0.05 15.97
CA TRP A 155 -11.16 -1.31 15.31
C TRP A 155 -12.63 -1.35 14.92
N SER A 156 -13.45 -0.47 15.50
CA SER A 156 -14.91 -0.46 15.32
C SER A 156 -15.38 0.42 14.16
N ASP A 157 -14.62 1.46 13.82
CA ASP A 157 -14.98 2.40 12.76
C ASP A 157 -14.52 1.90 11.37
N ILE A 158 -15.38 1.10 10.74
CA ILE A 158 -15.15 0.56 9.41
C ILE A 158 -14.99 1.67 8.35
N SER A 159 -15.55 2.85 8.57
CA SER A 159 -15.45 3.96 7.62
C SER A 159 -14.00 4.43 7.44
N LYS A 160 -13.21 4.39 8.51
CA LYS A 160 -11.78 4.70 8.49
C LYS A 160 -10.99 3.70 7.64
N PHE A 161 -11.27 2.40 7.78
CA PHE A 161 -10.65 1.36 6.94
C PHE A 161 -11.01 1.53 5.46
N LYS A 162 -12.25 1.94 5.14
CA LYS A 162 -12.65 2.22 3.75
C LYS A 162 -11.86 3.36 3.15
N LYS A 163 -11.65 4.47 3.87
CA LYS A 163 -10.83 5.60 3.41
C LYS A 163 -9.38 5.19 3.17
N ILE A 164 -8.81 4.36 4.05
CA ILE A 164 -7.48 3.79 3.86
C ILE A 164 -7.47 2.91 2.60
N ASN A 165 -8.49 2.05 2.40
CA ASN A 165 -8.58 1.21 1.22
C ASN A 165 -8.67 2.03 -0.07
N GLU A 166 -9.45 3.10 -0.11
CA GLU A 166 -9.52 4.01 -1.26
C GLU A 166 -8.13 4.53 -1.65
N ALA A 167 -7.33 4.97 -0.67
CA ALA A 167 -5.96 5.42 -0.91
C ALA A 167 -5.03 4.28 -1.36
N MET A 168 -5.13 3.10 -0.75
CA MET A 168 -4.35 1.91 -1.11
C MET A 168 -4.66 1.45 -2.55
N GLN A 169 -5.94 1.40 -2.93
CA GLN A 169 -6.38 1.04 -4.29
C GLN A 169 -5.98 2.10 -5.32
N ALA A 170 -6.08 3.38 -4.98
CA ALA A 170 -5.63 4.47 -5.85
C ALA A 170 -4.13 4.39 -6.11
N ALA A 171 -3.32 4.16 -5.07
CA ALA A 171 -1.88 3.97 -5.20
C ALA A 171 -1.53 2.71 -6.02
N ALA A 172 -2.21 1.60 -5.78
CA ALA A 172 -2.03 0.36 -6.54
C ALA A 172 -2.34 0.57 -8.03
N LYS A 173 -3.43 1.26 -8.34
CA LYS A 173 -3.81 1.63 -9.71
C LYS A 173 -2.78 2.54 -10.38
N GLU A 174 -2.25 3.52 -9.65
CA GLU A 174 -1.19 4.42 -10.16
C GLU A 174 0.03 3.65 -10.64
N PHE A 175 0.39 2.55 -9.95
CA PHE A 175 1.54 1.72 -10.28
C PHE A 175 1.20 0.51 -11.17
N GLY A 176 -0.06 0.31 -11.54
CA GLY A 176 -0.49 -0.86 -12.32
C GLY A 176 -0.36 -2.19 -11.56
N ILE A 177 -0.45 -2.16 -10.21
CA ILE A 177 -0.29 -3.34 -9.35
C ILE A 177 -1.67 -3.80 -8.87
N LYS A 178 -1.93 -5.11 -8.97
CA LYS A 178 -3.16 -5.70 -8.44
C LYS A 178 -3.04 -5.88 -6.92
N LEU A 179 -4.00 -5.31 -6.18
CA LEU A 179 -4.06 -5.36 -4.73
C LEU A 179 -5.42 -5.92 -4.28
N SER A 180 -5.41 -6.91 -3.42
CA SER A 180 -6.59 -7.48 -2.76
C SER A 180 -6.78 -6.87 -1.39
N TYR A 181 -8.02 -6.60 -1.01
CA TYR A 181 -8.41 -6.05 0.28
C TYR A 181 -9.25 -7.05 1.07
N GLY A 182 -8.85 -7.37 2.29
CA GLY A 182 -9.55 -8.33 3.15
C GLY A 182 -10.96 -7.88 3.56
N GLY A 183 -11.21 -6.57 3.54
CA GLY A 183 -12.56 -6.03 3.76
C GLY A 183 -13.58 -6.40 2.68
N ASP A 184 -13.15 -6.89 1.51
CA ASP A 184 -14.03 -7.34 0.43
C ASP A 184 -14.33 -8.85 0.49
N TRP A 185 -13.59 -9.60 1.33
CA TRP A 185 -13.79 -11.05 1.45
C TRP A 185 -15.12 -11.41 2.12
N THR A 186 -15.61 -12.63 1.90
CA THR A 186 -16.80 -13.15 2.60
C THR A 186 -16.61 -13.08 4.11
N LYS A 187 -15.45 -13.53 4.61
CA LYS A 187 -15.01 -13.31 5.97
C LYS A 187 -14.16 -12.06 6.02
N LYS A 188 -14.77 -10.96 6.45
CA LYS A 188 -14.13 -9.64 6.46
C LYS A 188 -12.87 -9.61 7.33
N ASP A 189 -11.79 -9.07 6.76
CA ASP A 189 -10.53 -8.80 7.44
C ASP A 189 -10.08 -7.37 7.08
N TYR A 190 -10.65 -6.38 7.75
CA TYR A 190 -10.50 -4.97 7.39
C TYR A 190 -9.06 -4.43 7.45
N PRO A 191 -8.18 -4.89 8.38
CA PRO A 191 -6.79 -4.42 8.40
C PRO A 191 -5.91 -5.01 7.30
N HIS A 192 -6.37 -6.01 6.52
CA HIS A 192 -5.53 -6.81 5.63
C HIS A 192 -5.52 -6.36 4.17
N TRP A 193 -4.32 -6.17 3.60
CA TRP A 193 -4.07 -5.98 2.15
C TRP A 193 -2.99 -6.93 1.67
N GLU A 194 -3.18 -7.54 0.48
CA GLU A 194 -2.21 -8.47 -0.08
C GLU A 194 -2.04 -8.33 -1.60
N LEU A 195 -0.84 -8.67 -2.10
CA LEU A 195 -0.59 -8.82 -3.53
C LEU A 195 -1.25 -10.08 -4.07
N GLY A 196 -1.88 -9.94 -5.24
CA GLY A 196 -2.53 -11.02 -5.98
C GLY A 196 -1.57 -12.05 -6.56
#